data_d569dfc371ea908e34483129f0500d0e
#
_entry.id   d569dfc371ea908e34483129f0500d0e
#
_cell.length_a   1.000
_cell.length_b   1.000
_cell.length_c   1.000
_cell.angle_alpha   90.00
_cell.angle_beta   90.00
_cell.angle_gamma   90.00
#
_symmetry.space_group_name_H-M   'P 1'
#
loop_
_entity.id
_entity.type
_entity.pdbx_description
1 polymer ?
#
loop_
_entity_poly.entity_id
_entity_poly.type
_entity_poly.pdbx_seq_one_letter_code
_entity_poly.pdbx_strand_id
1 'polypeptide(L)'
;MRRILVDVVAFAALVVASVGLTGCKLKPADAAQEAPPPAKVVGDVDVASWAVDDPSKYPLFTAQEFEAASRLMVTGTVNPDIARTVPVISLATGRVVEIKARLGDEVKKGQVLLRVRSDDISGGFANYQSAVADEVLAKAQWERAQELYKHGAIALNDLQIADDTEQKAKIAVDVAAEHLRLLGGTVEHPSGIVDLVAPVSGVITDQQVTNAAGVQSLGTNPFTISDLTYVWVVCDVYENDIPNVKLGDIAEVRLNAMPDLVLKGSVSNIGPILDPNIRTAKVRIEVKNPGSLRIGMFATAAFEGRKKEMHTSIPSTAILHMHDRDWVYVPAPGNKFRRVEVISGNSLPNGMQDIRSGIKPGQQVVKNTLALQNEIDNE
;
A
#
# COMPACT_ATOMS: atom_id res chain seq x y z
N MET A 1 32.85 -48.37 23.62
CA MET A 1 31.54 -49.06 23.56
C MET A 1 30.71 -48.81 22.29
N ARG A 2 31.16 -48.00 21.31
CA ARG A 2 30.34 -47.65 20.11
C ARG A 2 30.68 -48.49 18.84
N ARG A 3 31.76 -49.30 18.88
CA ARG A 3 32.17 -50.15 17.73
C ARG A 3 31.64 -51.60 17.78
N ILE A 4 31.24 -52.09 18.94
CA ILE A 4 30.74 -53.46 19.12
C ILE A 4 29.26 -53.58 18.71
N LEU A 5 28.51 -52.51 18.71
CA LEU A 5 27.07 -52.52 18.37
C LEU A 5 26.81 -52.54 16.85
N VAL A 6 27.76 -52.10 16.04
CA VAL A 6 27.61 -52.06 14.57
C VAL A 6 27.88 -53.43 13.94
N ASP A 7 28.81 -54.18 14.51
CA ASP A 7 29.16 -55.51 13.99
C ASP A 7 28.09 -56.57 14.29
N VAL A 8 27.33 -56.45 15.38
CA VAL A 8 26.24 -57.40 15.72
C VAL A 8 25.01 -57.17 14.81
N VAL A 9 24.73 -55.95 14.39
CA VAL A 9 23.61 -55.66 13.49
C VAL A 9 23.92 -56.09 12.05
N ALA A 10 25.18 -56.01 11.62
CA ALA A 10 25.60 -56.44 10.29
C ALA A 10 25.56 -57.99 10.15
N PHE A 11 25.83 -58.72 11.25
CA PHE A 11 25.77 -60.19 11.22
C PHE A 11 24.34 -60.78 11.29
N ALA A 12 23.43 -60.09 11.94
CA ALA A 12 22.00 -60.42 11.97
C ALA A 12 21.30 -60.19 10.60
N ALA A 13 21.73 -59.20 9.83
CA ALA A 13 21.19 -58.92 8.50
C ALA A 13 21.64 -59.96 7.44
N LEU A 14 22.79 -60.57 7.62
CA LEU A 14 23.31 -61.59 6.67
C LEU A 14 22.68 -62.98 6.83
N VAL A 15 22.16 -63.33 8.01
CA VAL A 15 21.49 -64.60 8.29
C VAL A 15 20.04 -64.61 7.84
N VAL A 16 19.39 -63.52 7.75
CA VAL A 16 17.98 -63.37 7.28
C VAL A 16 17.89 -63.41 5.74
N ALA A 17 18.98 -63.13 5.03
CA ALA A 17 19.01 -63.13 3.55
C ALA A 17 19.21 -64.57 2.94
N SER A 18 19.49 -65.60 3.72
CA SER A 18 19.79 -66.95 3.20
C SER A 18 18.64 -67.98 3.29
N VAL A 19 17.46 -67.63 3.80
CA VAL A 19 16.31 -68.53 3.96
C VAL A 19 15.17 -68.30 2.95
N GLY A 20 15.31 -67.34 2.05
CA GLY A 20 14.22 -66.85 1.15
C GLY A 20 14.28 -67.42 -0.31
N LEU A 21 15.06 -68.48 -0.63
CA LEU A 21 15.19 -68.97 -2.01
C LEU A 21 14.74 -70.43 -2.17
N THR A 22 13.48 -70.71 -1.80
CA THR A 22 12.79 -71.85 -2.35
C THR A 22 11.71 -71.42 -3.30
N GLY A 23 12.08 -71.37 -4.58
CA GLY A 23 11.19 -70.94 -5.64
C GLY A 23 10.07 -71.89 -5.92
N CYS A 24 8.84 -71.50 -5.73
CA CYS A 24 7.72 -72.06 -6.46
C CYS A 24 7.81 -71.58 -7.92
N LYS A 25 8.01 -72.57 -8.83
CA LYS A 25 7.82 -72.37 -10.26
C LYS A 25 6.32 -72.07 -10.53
N LEU A 26 5.94 -70.80 -10.49
CA LEU A 26 4.70 -70.36 -11.10
C LEU A 26 4.91 -70.37 -12.62
N LYS A 27 4.02 -71.04 -13.36
CA LYS A 27 3.93 -70.94 -14.81
C LYS A 27 3.78 -69.42 -15.15
N PRO A 28 4.48 -68.94 -16.19
CA PRO A 28 4.23 -67.58 -16.65
C PRO A 28 2.77 -67.46 -17.08
N ALA A 29 1.98 -66.66 -16.37
CA ALA A 29 0.66 -66.30 -16.82
C ALA A 29 0.86 -65.55 -18.16
N ASP A 30 0.06 -65.90 -19.14
CA ASP A 30 0.11 -65.31 -20.46
C ASP A 30 -0.43 -63.87 -20.32
N ALA A 31 0.48 -62.93 -20.25
CA ALA A 31 0.15 -61.49 -20.01
C ALA A 31 -0.79 -60.90 -21.10
N ALA A 32 -0.99 -61.66 -22.18
CA ALA A 32 -1.94 -61.31 -23.23
C ALA A 32 -3.42 -61.66 -22.88
N GLN A 33 -3.67 -62.53 -21.86
CA GLN A 33 -5.04 -62.87 -21.47
C GLN A 33 -5.55 -62.11 -20.24
N GLU A 34 -4.67 -61.43 -19.50
CA GLU A 34 -5.05 -60.59 -18.34
C GLU A 34 -5.03 -59.08 -18.63
N ALA A 35 -4.64 -58.66 -19.85
CA ALA A 35 -4.75 -57.26 -20.24
C ALA A 35 -6.25 -56.91 -20.36
N PRO A 36 -6.73 -55.89 -19.67
CA PRO A 36 -8.10 -55.40 -19.90
C PRO A 36 -8.27 -55.14 -21.40
N PRO A 37 -9.42 -55.45 -21.98
CA PRO A 37 -9.66 -55.21 -23.41
C PRO A 37 -9.31 -53.75 -23.73
N PRO A 38 -8.59 -53.48 -24.85
CA PRO A 38 -8.21 -52.15 -25.21
C PRO A 38 -9.48 -51.28 -25.14
N ALA A 39 -9.41 -50.17 -24.40
CA ALA A 39 -10.51 -49.24 -24.29
C ALA A 39 -10.94 -48.89 -25.73
N LYS A 40 -12.13 -49.31 -26.13
CA LYS A 40 -12.71 -48.82 -27.36
C LYS A 40 -12.75 -47.29 -27.20
N VAL A 41 -11.86 -46.60 -27.89
CA VAL A 41 -11.98 -45.20 -28.15
C VAL A 41 -13.26 -45.13 -28.97
N VAL A 42 -14.39 -44.93 -28.32
CA VAL A 42 -15.62 -44.44 -28.95
C VAL A 42 -15.16 -43.12 -29.51
N GLY A 43 -15.03 -43.05 -30.85
CA GLY A 43 -14.74 -41.77 -31.49
C GLY A 43 -15.72 -40.74 -30.95
N ASP A 44 -15.23 -39.56 -30.68
CA ASP A 44 -16.02 -38.47 -30.12
C ASP A 44 -17.40 -38.48 -30.80
N VAL A 45 -18.37 -39.10 -30.09
CA VAL A 45 -19.76 -38.82 -30.38
C VAL A 45 -19.84 -37.35 -30.10
N ASP A 46 -20.18 -36.54 -31.10
CA ASP A 46 -20.27 -35.10 -31.03
C ASP A 46 -21.40 -34.77 -30.06
N VAL A 47 -21.15 -35.04 -28.78
CA VAL A 47 -22.07 -34.89 -27.64
C VAL A 47 -22.46 -33.41 -27.47
N ALA A 48 -21.91 -32.56 -28.29
CA ALA A 48 -22.15 -31.13 -28.31
C ALA A 48 -23.11 -30.68 -29.39
N SER A 49 -23.72 -31.56 -30.19
CA SER A 49 -24.65 -31.16 -31.27
C SER A 49 -25.99 -31.87 -31.16
N TRP A 50 -27.10 -31.13 -31.16
CA TRP A 50 -28.45 -31.58 -31.05
C TRP A 50 -29.21 -31.26 -32.32
N ALA A 51 -30.00 -32.21 -32.85
CA ALA A 51 -30.92 -31.98 -33.94
C ALA A 51 -32.22 -31.39 -33.36
N VAL A 52 -32.82 -30.42 -34.04
CA VAL A 52 -34.12 -29.87 -33.68
C VAL A 52 -35.07 -30.04 -34.86
N ASP A 53 -36.35 -30.32 -34.55
CA ASP A 53 -37.37 -30.52 -35.53
C ASP A 53 -37.65 -29.28 -36.37
N ASP A 54 -37.64 -28.11 -35.74
CA ASP A 54 -37.92 -26.83 -36.41
C ASP A 54 -36.92 -25.73 -35.94
N PRO A 55 -35.78 -25.56 -36.69
CA PRO A 55 -34.80 -24.52 -36.37
C PRO A 55 -35.33 -23.10 -36.44
N SER A 56 -36.45 -22.86 -37.15
CA SER A 56 -37.01 -21.50 -37.30
C SER A 56 -37.61 -20.94 -35.99
N LYS A 57 -37.89 -21.78 -35.05
CA LYS A 57 -38.30 -21.38 -33.67
C LYS A 57 -37.23 -20.66 -32.90
N TYR A 58 -35.96 -20.81 -33.29
CA TYR A 58 -34.82 -20.26 -32.60
C TYR A 58 -34.17 -19.14 -33.43
N PRO A 59 -34.59 -17.87 -33.18
CA PRO A 59 -34.02 -16.75 -33.95
C PRO A 59 -32.53 -16.64 -33.70
N LEU A 60 -31.78 -16.44 -34.79
CA LEU A 60 -30.36 -16.28 -34.78
C LEU A 60 -29.97 -14.81 -34.59
N PHE A 61 -28.85 -14.58 -33.95
CA PHE A 61 -28.22 -13.28 -33.84
C PHE A 61 -26.80 -13.38 -34.41
N THR A 62 -26.43 -12.44 -35.27
CA THR A 62 -25.06 -12.36 -35.78
C THR A 62 -24.20 -11.61 -34.80
N ALA A 63 -23.16 -12.26 -34.28
CA ALA A 63 -22.21 -11.66 -33.33
C ALA A 63 -21.56 -10.42 -33.94
N GLN A 64 -21.69 -9.30 -33.25
CA GLN A 64 -21.22 -7.99 -33.69
C GLN A 64 -19.83 -7.72 -33.13
N GLU A 65 -18.99 -7.07 -33.93
CA GLU A 65 -17.71 -6.58 -33.50
C GLU A 65 -17.87 -5.20 -32.88
N PHE A 66 -17.20 -4.96 -31.77
CA PHE A 66 -17.12 -3.65 -31.14
C PHE A 66 -15.72 -3.41 -30.57
N GLU A 67 -15.34 -2.17 -30.59
CA GLU A 67 -14.06 -1.72 -30.07
C GLU A 67 -14.19 -1.45 -28.58
N ALA A 68 -13.47 -2.19 -27.75
CA ALA A 68 -13.41 -1.98 -26.31
C ALA A 68 -12.02 -1.52 -25.89
N ALA A 69 -11.96 -0.52 -25.03
CA ALA A 69 -10.72 -0.20 -24.34
C ALA A 69 -10.39 -1.30 -23.31
N SER A 70 -9.21 -1.84 -23.38
CA SER A 70 -8.72 -2.75 -22.34
C SER A 70 -8.73 -2.02 -20.99
N ARG A 71 -9.35 -2.61 -19.96
CA ARG A 71 -9.30 -2.04 -18.59
C ARG A 71 -8.26 -2.78 -17.79
N LEU A 72 -7.21 -2.06 -17.39
CA LEU A 72 -6.23 -2.57 -16.44
C LEU A 72 -6.73 -2.32 -15.02
N MET A 73 -6.99 -3.40 -14.30
CA MET A 73 -7.38 -3.35 -12.89
C MET A 73 -6.19 -3.76 -12.01
N VAL A 74 -5.83 -2.90 -11.07
CA VAL A 74 -4.73 -3.13 -10.13
C VAL A 74 -5.18 -2.88 -8.70
N THR A 75 -4.62 -3.63 -7.77
CA THR A 75 -4.88 -3.45 -6.34
C THR A 75 -3.84 -2.51 -5.74
N GLY A 76 -4.24 -1.80 -4.71
CA GLY A 76 -3.37 -0.89 -3.99
C GLY A 76 -3.87 -0.59 -2.59
N THR A 77 -3.14 0.26 -1.89
CA THR A 77 -3.47 0.72 -0.55
C THR A 77 -3.47 2.23 -0.47
N VAL A 78 -4.34 2.76 0.39
CA VAL A 78 -4.40 4.20 0.69
C VAL A 78 -3.24 4.56 1.62
N ASN A 79 -2.42 5.52 1.21
CA ASN A 79 -1.27 6.01 1.95
C ASN A 79 -1.31 7.54 2.05
N PRO A 80 -0.69 8.14 3.06
CA PRO A 80 -0.55 9.60 3.11
C PRO A 80 0.38 10.08 1.99
N ASP A 81 0.16 11.30 1.54
CA ASP A 81 1.11 11.98 0.66
C ASP A 81 2.35 12.38 1.47
N ILE A 82 3.52 11.88 1.09
CA ILE A 82 4.78 12.16 1.76
C ILE A 82 5.12 13.66 1.72
N ALA A 83 4.75 14.36 0.65
CA ALA A 83 4.98 15.80 0.53
C ALA A 83 4.13 16.62 1.51
N ARG A 84 3.03 16.05 2.01
CA ARG A 84 2.11 16.64 2.98
C ARG A 84 2.23 16.03 4.39
N THR A 85 3.30 15.27 4.61
CA THR A 85 3.56 14.57 5.86
C THR A 85 4.77 15.20 6.55
N VAL A 86 4.57 15.66 7.78
CA VAL A 86 5.59 16.37 8.55
C VAL A 86 5.88 15.62 9.85
N PRO A 87 7.11 15.13 10.03
CA PRO A 87 7.53 14.58 11.31
C PRO A 87 7.65 15.69 12.36
N VAL A 88 7.14 15.46 13.54
CA VAL A 88 7.32 16.34 14.69
C VAL A 88 8.61 15.96 15.38
N ILE A 89 9.55 16.89 15.46
CA ILE A 89 10.90 16.67 16.00
C ILE A 89 11.00 17.38 17.34
N SER A 90 11.56 16.70 18.37
CA SER A 90 11.93 17.36 19.61
C SER A 90 13.28 18.06 19.47
N LEU A 91 13.36 19.30 19.91
CA LEU A 91 14.60 20.08 19.92
C LEU A 91 15.45 19.81 21.17
N ALA A 92 14.85 19.34 22.26
CA ALA A 92 15.52 19.04 23.52
C ALA A 92 15.40 17.57 23.86
N THR A 93 16.46 17.02 24.46
CA THR A 93 16.46 15.67 25.03
C THR A 93 15.76 15.70 26.38
N GLY A 94 14.91 14.70 26.66
CA GLY A 94 14.23 14.66 27.92
C GLY A 94 13.27 13.51 28.09
N ARG A 95 12.46 13.57 29.14
CA ARG A 95 11.45 12.57 29.47
C ARG A 95 10.06 13.13 29.27
N VAL A 96 9.20 12.37 28.62
CA VAL A 96 7.78 12.72 28.44
C VAL A 96 7.07 12.75 29.79
N VAL A 97 6.47 13.87 30.10
CA VAL A 97 5.68 14.08 31.33
C VAL A 97 4.20 13.91 31.08
N GLU A 98 3.73 14.39 29.93
CA GLU A 98 2.31 14.39 29.56
C GLU A 98 2.16 14.29 28.04
N ILE A 99 1.22 13.46 27.60
CA ILE A 99 0.82 13.36 26.18
C ILE A 99 -0.61 13.93 26.07
N LYS A 100 -0.79 14.97 25.24
CA LYS A 100 -2.06 15.67 25.04
C LYS A 100 -2.78 15.30 23.76
N ALA A 101 -2.06 14.70 22.79
CA ALA A 101 -2.61 14.29 21.52
C ALA A 101 -2.25 12.83 21.25
N ARG A 102 -3.13 12.10 20.56
CA ARG A 102 -3.02 10.66 20.29
C ARG A 102 -3.08 10.38 18.79
N LEU A 103 -2.68 9.17 18.44
CA LEU A 103 -2.84 8.66 17.08
C LEU A 103 -4.29 8.81 16.59
N GLY A 104 -4.47 9.41 15.42
CA GLY A 104 -5.77 9.67 14.81
C GLY A 104 -6.40 11.01 15.18
N ASP A 105 -5.86 11.76 16.15
CA ASP A 105 -6.38 13.07 16.50
C ASP A 105 -6.10 14.10 15.39
N GLU A 106 -7.07 14.98 15.15
CA GLU A 106 -6.89 16.15 14.32
C GLU A 106 -6.30 17.29 15.17
N VAL A 107 -5.20 17.86 14.69
CA VAL A 107 -4.45 18.90 15.41
C VAL A 107 -4.28 20.14 14.57
N LYS A 108 -4.19 21.30 15.23
CA LYS A 108 -3.95 22.61 14.61
C LYS A 108 -2.49 22.99 14.80
N LYS A 109 -1.93 23.76 13.85
CA LYS A 109 -0.61 24.35 13.98
C LYS A 109 -0.49 25.13 15.31
N GLY A 110 0.58 24.87 16.07
CA GLY A 110 0.82 25.47 17.39
C GLY A 110 0.13 24.75 18.55
N GLN A 111 -0.70 23.73 18.31
CA GLN A 111 -1.32 22.95 19.37
C GLN A 111 -0.28 22.10 20.09
N VAL A 112 -0.32 22.09 21.43
CA VAL A 112 0.59 21.27 22.26
C VAL A 112 0.22 19.81 22.12
N LEU A 113 1.19 18.98 21.72
CA LEU A 113 1.05 17.55 21.51
C LEU A 113 1.51 16.76 22.74
N LEU A 114 2.64 17.14 23.31
CA LEU A 114 3.18 16.54 24.52
C LEU A 114 4.07 17.52 25.27
N ARG A 115 4.39 17.18 26.50
CA ARG A 115 5.32 17.90 27.36
C ARG A 115 6.53 17.04 27.69
N VAL A 116 7.71 17.62 27.54
CA VAL A 116 9.00 16.99 27.83
C VAL A 116 9.67 17.72 28.99
N ARG A 117 10.11 17.00 30.00
CA ARG A 117 11.05 17.53 31.00
C ARG A 117 12.46 17.31 30.48
N SER A 118 13.22 18.39 30.36
CA SER A 118 14.57 18.38 29.77
C SER A 118 15.57 18.97 30.74
N ASP A 119 16.67 18.26 30.91
CA ASP A 119 17.82 18.75 31.67
C ASP A 119 18.59 19.79 30.87
N ASP A 120 18.56 19.69 29.51
CA ASP A 120 19.20 20.67 28.60
C ASP A 120 18.58 22.06 28.81
N ILE A 121 17.27 22.15 28.97
CA ILE A 121 16.55 23.41 29.25
C ILE A 121 16.92 23.95 30.64
N SER A 122 16.96 23.06 31.63
CA SER A 122 17.32 23.47 33.00
C SER A 122 18.75 24.01 33.05
N GLY A 123 19.69 23.37 32.34
CA GLY A 123 21.07 23.81 32.17
C GLY A 123 21.19 25.13 31.41
N GLY A 124 20.46 25.23 30.28
CA GLY A 124 20.41 26.47 29.48
C GLY A 124 19.88 27.66 30.29
N PHE A 125 18.85 27.43 31.12
CA PHE A 125 18.30 28.47 31.99
C PHE A 125 19.29 28.89 33.09
N ALA A 126 20.00 27.93 33.73
CA ALA A 126 21.05 28.22 34.71
C ALA A 126 22.18 29.06 34.08
N ASN A 127 22.62 28.71 32.87
CA ASN A 127 23.61 29.50 32.12
C ASN A 127 23.14 30.92 31.84
N TYR A 128 21.88 31.09 31.45
CA TYR A 128 21.29 32.40 31.22
C TYR A 128 21.27 33.23 32.53
N GLN A 129 20.84 32.64 33.61
CA GLN A 129 20.84 33.36 34.91
C GLN A 129 22.26 33.77 35.36
N SER A 130 23.25 32.90 35.16
CA SER A 130 24.65 33.26 35.43
C SER A 130 25.11 34.43 34.59
N ALA A 131 24.84 34.39 33.28
CA ALA A 131 25.22 35.50 32.38
C ALA A 131 24.55 36.81 32.78
N VAL A 132 23.27 36.80 33.18
CA VAL A 132 22.55 37.99 33.70
C VAL A 132 23.19 38.53 34.95
N ALA A 133 23.59 37.65 35.89
CA ALA A 133 24.26 38.07 37.12
C ALA A 133 25.64 38.72 36.84
N ASP A 134 26.40 38.15 35.90
CA ASP A 134 27.68 38.68 35.45
C ASP A 134 27.51 40.05 34.73
N GLU A 135 26.48 40.21 33.93
CA GLU A 135 26.14 41.48 33.25
C GLU A 135 25.81 42.56 34.28
N VAL A 136 24.96 42.26 35.26
CA VAL A 136 24.62 43.20 36.35
C VAL A 136 25.84 43.66 37.11
N LEU A 137 26.77 42.77 37.38
CA LEU A 137 28.06 43.12 38.06
C LEU A 137 28.93 44.01 37.13
N ALA A 138 29.12 43.58 35.88
CA ALA A 138 29.94 44.32 34.92
C ALA A 138 29.39 45.72 34.67
N LYS A 139 28.09 45.86 34.54
CA LYS A 139 27.40 47.15 34.40
C LYS A 139 27.62 48.08 35.58
N ALA A 140 27.50 47.55 36.80
CA ALA A 140 27.73 48.32 38.01
C ALA A 140 29.21 48.76 38.11
N GLN A 141 30.16 47.95 37.63
CA GLN A 141 31.56 48.30 37.59
C GLN A 141 31.82 49.36 36.51
N TRP A 142 31.23 49.27 35.36
CA TRP A 142 31.33 50.24 34.29
C TRP A 142 30.73 51.60 34.70
N GLU A 143 29.55 51.62 35.28
CA GLU A 143 28.90 52.85 35.84
C GLU A 143 29.81 53.55 36.85
N ARG A 144 30.43 52.76 37.77
CA ARG A 144 31.37 53.27 38.75
C ARG A 144 32.61 53.83 38.09
N ALA A 145 33.19 53.13 37.09
CA ALA A 145 34.34 53.56 36.34
C ALA A 145 34.09 54.86 35.57
N GLN A 146 32.92 55.00 35.00
CA GLN A 146 32.46 56.26 34.37
C GLN A 146 32.49 57.42 35.34
N GLU A 147 31.99 57.23 36.51
CA GLU A 147 31.93 58.30 37.55
C GLU A 147 33.29 58.68 38.03
N LEU A 148 34.16 57.68 38.31
CA LEU A 148 35.53 57.89 38.71
C LEU A 148 36.37 58.62 37.63
N TYR A 149 36.19 58.26 36.34
CA TYR A 149 36.85 58.90 35.24
C TYR A 149 36.39 60.39 35.07
N LYS A 150 35.12 60.68 35.23
CA LYS A 150 34.60 62.09 35.22
C LYS A 150 35.26 62.95 36.28
N HIS A 151 35.65 62.36 37.43
CA HIS A 151 36.33 63.04 38.49
C HIS A 151 37.87 62.95 38.41
N GLY A 152 38.43 62.37 37.33
CA GLY A 152 39.86 62.28 37.11
C GLY A 152 40.56 61.26 38.06
N ALA A 153 39.82 60.33 38.67
CA ALA A 153 40.34 59.35 39.63
C ALA A 153 40.90 58.08 38.99
N ILE A 154 40.60 57.79 37.74
CA ILE A 154 41.14 56.65 36.98
C ILE A 154 41.59 57.05 35.59
N ALA A 155 42.43 56.24 34.95
CA ALA A 155 42.91 56.45 33.57
C ALA A 155 41.83 56.07 32.56
N LEU A 156 41.92 56.61 31.32
CA LEU A 156 41.02 56.29 30.23
C LEU A 156 41.05 54.78 29.88
N ASN A 157 42.25 54.15 29.98
CA ASN A 157 42.40 52.72 29.75
C ASN A 157 41.55 51.89 30.72
N ASP A 158 41.43 52.29 32.00
CA ASP A 158 40.63 51.54 32.98
C ASP A 158 39.12 51.64 32.71
N LEU A 159 38.68 52.81 32.24
CA LEU A 159 37.29 52.99 31.74
C LEU A 159 37.01 52.14 30.53
N GLN A 160 37.93 52.10 29.53
CA GLN A 160 37.78 51.25 28.33
C GLN A 160 37.73 49.77 28.65
N ILE A 161 38.52 49.30 29.64
CA ILE A 161 38.48 47.91 30.12
C ILE A 161 37.12 47.57 30.73
N ALA A 162 36.59 48.49 31.55
CA ALA A 162 35.29 48.30 32.18
C ALA A 162 34.11 48.32 31.11
N ASP A 163 34.21 49.16 30.11
CA ASP A 163 33.29 49.22 28.98
C ASP A 163 33.32 47.91 28.15
N ASP A 164 34.48 47.47 27.77
CA ASP A 164 34.69 46.22 27.03
C ASP A 164 34.12 45.01 27.84
N THR A 165 34.33 45.01 29.18
CA THR A 165 33.81 43.96 30.08
C THR A 165 32.32 43.94 30.11
N GLU A 166 31.65 45.08 30.24
CA GLU A 166 30.20 45.21 30.18
C GLU A 166 29.64 44.76 28.85
N GLN A 167 30.22 45.24 27.71
CA GLN A 167 29.80 44.80 26.39
C GLN A 167 29.88 43.29 26.20
N LYS A 168 30.97 42.65 26.66
CA LYS A 168 31.15 41.19 26.60
C LYS A 168 30.10 40.47 27.46
N ALA A 169 29.80 40.96 28.66
CA ALA A 169 28.80 40.39 29.55
C ALA A 169 27.41 40.48 28.92
N LYS A 170 27.06 41.59 28.31
CA LYS A 170 25.79 41.79 27.60
C LYS A 170 25.66 40.82 26.42
N ILE A 171 26.69 40.68 25.60
CA ILE A 171 26.69 39.69 24.51
C ILE A 171 26.50 38.26 25.06
N ALA A 172 27.13 37.93 26.20
CA ALA A 172 26.94 36.61 26.84
C ALA A 172 25.48 36.33 27.25
N VAL A 173 24.77 37.35 27.76
CA VAL A 173 23.34 37.27 28.05
C VAL A 173 22.54 36.98 26.80
N ASP A 174 22.79 37.73 25.71
CA ASP A 174 22.08 37.55 24.44
C ASP A 174 22.31 36.16 23.86
N VAL A 175 23.56 35.67 23.89
CA VAL A 175 23.90 34.32 23.43
C VAL A 175 23.23 33.23 24.26
N ALA A 176 23.23 33.38 25.61
CA ALA A 176 22.59 32.41 26.49
C ALA A 176 21.06 32.39 26.33
N ALA A 177 20.43 33.56 26.14
CA ALA A 177 19.01 33.70 25.87
C ALA A 177 18.61 33.02 24.53
N GLU A 178 19.41 33.27 23.48
CA GLU A 178 19.16 32.65 22.16
C GLU A 178 19.35 31.14 22.21
N HIS A 179 20.39 30.66 22.91
CA HIS A 179 20.59 29.22 23.10
C HIS A 179 19.39 28.56 23.79
N LEU A 180 18.88 29.17 24.86
CA LEU A 180 17.68 28.70 25.57
C LEU A 180 16.45 28.68 24.63
N ARG A 181 16.28 29.70 23.80
CA ARG A 181 15.21 29.80 22.82
C ARG A 181 15.30 28.70 21.75
N LEU A 182 16.49 28.41 21.26
CA LEU A 182 16.74 27.31 20.28
C LEU A 182 16.38 25.93 20.84
N LEU A 183 16.53 25.73 22.16
CA LEU A 183 16.10 24.50 22.83
C LEU A 183 14.58 24.46 23.06
N GLY A 184 13.83 25.53 22.72
CA GLY A 184 12.40 25.64 22.95
C GLY A 184 12.01 26.13 24.34
N GLY A 185 13.00 26.60 25.14
CA GLY A 185 12.77 27.23 26.43
C GLY A 185 12.44 28.71 26.33
N THR A 186 11.92 29.29 27.40
CA THR A 186 11.67 30.73 27.53
C THR A 186 12.37 31.26 28.77
N VAL A 187 12.84 32.51 28.71
CA VAL A 187 13.49 33.19 29.85
C VAL A 187 12.53 33.48 31.01
N GLU A 188 11.22 33.49 30.72
CA GLU A 188 10.17 33.86 31.67
C GLU A 188 9.69 32.69 32.54
N HIS A 189 9.84 31.44 32.06
CA HIS A 189 9.32 30.26 32.75
C HIS A 189 10.38 29.17 32.93
N PRO A 190 11.09 29.16 34.04
CA PRO A 190 12.21 28.22 34.33
C PRO A 190 11.72 26.81 34.75
N SER A 191 10.76 26.24 34.02
CA SER A 191 10.13 25.01 34.47
C SER A 191 10.89 23.74 34.11
N GLY A 192 11.93 23.83 33.28
CA GLY A 192 12.59 22.64 32.70
C GLY A 192 11.65 21.79 31.83
N ILE A 193 10.44 22.27 31.57
CA ILE A 193 9.42 21.59 30.77
C ILE A 193 9.25 22.37 29.46
N VAL A 194 9.31 21.63 28.37
CA VAL A 194 9.08 22.14 27.01
C VAL A 194 7.79 21.57 26.45
N ASP A 195 6.98 22.43 25.86
CA ASP A 195 5.80 22.05 25.10
C ASP A 195 6.20 21.74 23.66
N LEU A 196 6.04 20.47 23.25
CA LEU A 196 6.19 20.07 21.86
C LEU A 196 4.89 20.37 21.11
N VAL A 197 4.96 21.30 20.17
CA VAL A 197 3.78 21.79 19.43
C VAL A 197 3.74 21.24 18.00
N ALA A 198 2.54 21.16 17.42
CA ALA A 198 2.33 20.78 16.04
C ALA A 198 2.90 21.84 15.08
N PRO A 199 3.83 21.50 14.18
CA PRO A 199 4.39 22.45 13.21
C PRO A 199 3.38 22.83 12.11
N VAL A 200 2.43 21.91 11.83
CA VAL A 200 1.38 22.06 10.81
C VAL A 200 0.05 21.57 11.36
N SER A 201 -1.05 21.96 10.72
CA SER A 201 -2.37 21.38 10.97
C SER A 201 -2.53 20.09 10.18
N GLY A 202 -3.23 19.09 10.72
CA GLY A 202 -3.48 17.81 10.07
C GLY A 202 -3.88 16.73 11.06
N VAL A 203 -3.77 15.48 10.68
CA VAL A 203 -4.08 14.31 11.50
C VAL A 203 -2.78 13.63 11.94
N ILE A 204 -2.72 13.18 13.17
CA ILE A 204 -1.60 12.38 13.66
C ILE A 204 -1.69 10.98 13.04
N THR A 205 -0.77 10.68 12.13
CA THR A 205 -0.73 9.42 11.37
C THR A 205 0.23 8.39 11.93
N ASP A 206 1.15 8.82 12.79
CA ASP A 206 2.07 7.92 13.52
C ASP A 206 2.39 8.49 14.90
N GLN A 207 2.51 7.60 15.89
CA GLN A 207 2.87 7.92 17.27
C GLN A 207 3.87 6.88 17.76
N GLN A 208 5.11 7.31 18.01
CA GLN A 208 6.20 6.45 18.49
C GLN A 208 6.53 6.69 19.96
N VAL A 209 5.81 7.60 20.61
CA VAL A 209 6.05 8.00 22.00
C VAL A 209 4.99 7.45 22.93
N THR A 210 5.42 7.03 24.11
CA THR A 210 4.56 6.60 25.24
C THR A 210 4.82 7.45 26.48
N ASN A 211 3.91 7.40 27.48
CA ASN A 211 4.12 8.08 28.74
C ASN A 211 5.41 7.61 29.41
N ALA A 212 6.16 8.55 29.97
CA ALA A 212 7.46 8.33 30.61
C ALA A 212 8.59 7.86 29.66
N ALA A 213 8.37 7.79 28.34
CA ALA A 213 9.42 7.51 27.38
C ALA A 213 10.48 8.61 27.34
N GLY A 214 11.70 8.26 27.00
CA GLY A 214 12.75 9.22 26.65
C GLY A 214 12.53 9.73 25.23
N VAL A 215 12.68 11.02 25.02
CA VAL A 215 12.74 11.66 23.70
C VAL A 215 14.14 12.21 23.53
N GLN A 216 14.78 11.89 22.40
CA GLN A 216 16.09 12.41 22.04
C GLN A 216 15.96 13.58 21.08
N SER A 217 16.77 14.59 21.24
CA SER A 217 16.89 15.69 20.29
C SER A 217 17.32 15.15 18.93
N LEU A 218 16.55 15.50 17.89
CA LEU A 218 16.81 15.10 16.49
C LEU A 218 16.90 13.58 16.23
N GLY A 219 16.55 12.73 17.21
CA GLY A 219 16.75 11.27 17.12
C GLY A 219 15.50 10.48 16.80
N THR A 220 14.38 10.82 17.41
CA THR A 220 13.09 10.13 17.22
C THR A 220 11.99 11.12 16.91
N ASN A 221 11.08 10.73 16.01
CA ASN A 221 9.89 11.51 15.69
C ASN A 221 8.74 11.05 16.60
N PRO A 222 8.45 11.73 17.70
CA PRO A 222 7.38 11.32 18.62
C PRO A 222 6.03 11.19 17.91
N PHE A 223 5.77 12.07 16.93
CA PHE A 223 4.57 12.07 16.10
C PHE A 223 4.89 12.34 14.65
N THR A 224 4.00 11.90 13.78
CA THR A 224 3.96 12.31 12.38
C THR A 224 2.58 12.89 12.10
N ILE A 225 2.52 14.09 11.53
CA ILE A 225 1.28 14.78 11.16
C ILE A 225 1.17 14.80 9.64
N SER A 226 0.02 14.38 9.12
CA SER A 226 -0.26 14.38 7.68
C SER A 226 -1.52 15.18 7.38
N ASP A 227 -1.47 16.00 6.32
CA ASP A 227 -2.66 16.54 5.71
C ASP A 227 -3.30 15.49 4.82
N LEU A 228 -4.48 15.02 5.21
CA LEU A 228 -5.22 13.96 4.53
C LEU A 228 -6.26 14.50 3.54
N THR A 229 -6.22 15.76 3.16
CA THR A 229 -7.11 16.37 2.13
C THR A 229 -6.95 15.66 0.79
N TYR A 230 -5.71 15.28 0.46
CA TYR A 230 -5.35 14.39 -0.64
C TYR A 230 -4.56 13.21 -0.09
N VAL A 231 -4.81 12.07 -0.66
CA VAL A 231 -4.11 10.82 -0.30
C VAL A 231 -3.57 10.14 -1.55
N TRP A 232 -2.58 9.30 -1.38
CA TRP A 232 -2.11 8.43 -2.45
C TRP A 232 -2.73 7.05 -2.34
N VAL A 233 -3.27 6.57 -3.45
CA VAL A 233 -3.51 5.15 -3.63
C VAL A 233 -2.27 4.58 -4.32
N VAL A 234 -1.50 3.81 -3.57
CA VAL A 234 -0.26 3.19 -4.06
C VAL A 234 -0.60 1.81 -4.57
N CYS A 235 -0.54 1.65 -5.89
CA CYS A 235 -0.88 0.42 -6.59
C CYS A 235 0.37 -0.34 -7.03
N ASP A 236 0.28 -1.66 -7.03
CA ASP A 236 1.29 -2.55 -7.56
C ASP A 236 0.94 -2.93 -9.00
N VAL A 237 1.69 -2.37 -9.97
CA VAL A 237 1.50 -2.63 -11.41
C VAL A 237 2.59 -3.58 -11.89
N TYR A 238 2.19 -4.70 -12.51
CA TYR A 238 3.13 -5.67 -13.05
C TYR A 238 3.95 -5.08 -14.21
N GLU A 239 5.19 -5.57 -14.36
CA GLU A 239 6.14 -5.14 -15.39
C GLU A 239 5.52 -5.10 -16.81
N ASN A 240 4.73 -6.11 -17.15
CA ASN A 240 4.07 -6.22 -18.46
C ASN A 240 2.98 -5.15 -18.69
N ASP A 241 2.43 -4.59 -17.63
CA ASP A 241 1.33 -3.62 -17.67
C ASP A 241 1.81 -2.16 -17.52
N ILE A 242 3.06 -1.95 -17.08
CA ILE A 242 3.63 -0.60 -16.91
C ILE A 242 3.53 0.25 -18.20
N PRO A 243 3.77 -0.29 -19.43
CA PRO A 243 3.65 0.51 -20.64
C PRO A 243 2.25 1.08 -20.91
N ASN A 244 1.23 0.50 -20.27
CA ASN A 244 -0.17 0.90 -20.39
C ASN A 244 -0.57 2.03 -19.44
N VAL A 245 0.30 2.39 -18.45
CA VAL A 245 0.06 3.44 -17.46
C VAL A 245 1.03 4.58 -17.67
N LYS A 246 0.55 5.82 -17.72
CA LYS A 246 1.37 7.02 -17.87
C LYS A 246 1.07 8.05 -16.79
N LEU A 247 2.02 8.93 -16.57
CA LEU A 247 1.81 10.10 -15.72
C LEU A 247 0.63 10.93 -16.22
N GLY A 248 -0.26 11.31 -15.30
CA GLY A 248 -1.46 12.08 -15.60
C GLY A 248 -2.66 11.25 -16.05
N ASP A 249 -2.52 9.95 -16.26
CA ASP A 249 -3.68 9.10 -16.60
C ASP A 249 -4.71 9.13 -15.44
N ILE A 250 -5.98 9.17 -15.83
CA ILE A 250 -7.08 9.12 -14.86
C ILE A 250 -7.37 7.66 -14.52
N ALA A 251 -7.49 7.40 -13.23
CA ALA A 251 -7.89 6.10 -12.70
C ALA A 251 -9.20 6.22 -11.91
N GLU A 252 -10.10 5.27 -12.11
CA GLU A 252 -11.24 5.05 -11.23
C GLU A 252 -10.79 4.22 -10.03
N VAL A 253 -10.91 4.77 -8.84
CA VAL A 253 -10.52 4.11 -7.59
C VAL A 253 -11.77 3.70 -6.82
N ARG A 254 -11.87 2.42 -6.49
CA ARG A 254 -12.93 1.83 -5.67
C ARG A 254 -12.32 1.23 -4.41
N LEU A 255 -12.93 1.49 -3.28
CA LEU A 255 -12.50 0.94 -2.01
C LEU A 255 -13.24 -0.37 -1.73
N ASN A 256 -12.55 -1.37 -1.23
CA ASN A 256 -13.19 -2.64 -0.85
C ASN A 256 -14.22 -2.45 0.27
N ALA A 257 -13.98 -1.48 1.17
CA ALA A 257 -14.90 -1.14 2.26
C ALA A 257 -16.15 -0.36 1.80
N MET A 258 -16.10 0.29 0.62
CA MET A 258 -17.18 1.14 0.08
C MET A 258 -17.25 0.94 -1.44
N PRO A 259 -17.76 -0.19 -1.94
CA PRO A 259 -17.72 -0.55 -3.37
C PRO A 259 -18.54 0.40 -4.26
N ASP A 260 -19.57 1.02 -3.70
CA ASP A 260 -20.45 1.96 -4.41
C ASP A 260 -19.80 3.35 -4.61
N LEU A 261 -18.78 3.66 -3.80
CA LEU A 261 -18.06 4.93 -3.91
C LEU A 261 -16.95 4.82 -4.97
N VAL A 262 -17.16 5.47 -6.09
CA VAL A 262 -16.17 5.59 -7.17
C VAL A 262 -15.49 6.95 -7.06
N LEU A 263 -14.19 6.92 -6.81
CA LEU A 263 -13.35 8.11 -6.76
C LEU A 263 -12.53 8.20 -8.03
N LYS A 264 -12.27 9.42 -8.47
CA LYS A 264 -11.36 9.66 -9.60
C LYS A 264 -10.05 10.21 -9.05
N GLY A 265 -8.96 9.62 -9.50
CA GLY A 265 -7.61 10.07 -9.21
C GLY A 265 -6.77 10.18 -10.47
N SER A 266 -5.63 10.83 -10.36
CA SER A 266 -4.65 10.93 -11.44
C SER A 266 -3.33 10.31 -11.03
N VAL A 267 -2.64 9.65 -11.98
CA VAL A 267 -1.31 9.11 -11.76
C VAL A 267 -0.33 10.25 -11.55
N SER A 268 0.15 10.39 -10.32
CA SER A 268 1.12 11.43 -9.93
C SER A 268 2.57 10.95 -10.05
N ASN A 269 2.80 9.65 -9.91
CA ASN A 269 4.15 9.08 -10.00
C ASN A 269 4.12 7.60 -10.37
N ILE A 270 5.10 7.17 -11.17
CA ILE A 270 5.39 5.77 -11.48
C ILE A 270 6.80 5.51 -10.96
N GLY A 271 6.93 4.60 -9.99
CA GLY A 271 8.22 4.25 -9.39
C GLY A 271 9.18 3.68 -10.44
N PRO A 272 10.43 4.17 -10.49
CA PRO A 272 11.43 3.69 -11.45
C PRO A 272 12.05 2.34 -11.04
N ILE A 273 11.75 1.85 -9.86
CA ILE A 273 12.32 0.62 -9.29
C ILE A 273 11.23 -0.43 -9.19
N LEU A 274 11.50 -1.61 -9.74
CA LEU A 274 10.64 -2.77 -9.58
C LEU A 274 10.96 -3.50 -8.26
N ASP A 275 9.94 -3.99 -7.58
CA ASP A 275 10.12 -4.93 -6.49
C ASP A 275 10.58 -6.28 -7.10
N PRO A 276 11.78 -6.78 -6.75
CA PRO A 276 12.33 -7.99 -7.38
C PRO A 276 11.56 -9.27 -7.02
N ASN A 277 10.81 -9.29 -5.92
CA ASN A 277 10.09 -10.47 -5.45
C ASN A 277 8.77 -10.66 -6.21
N ILE A 278 8.05 -9.56 -6.45
CA ILE A 278 6.73 -9.58 -7.07
C ILE A 278 6.71 -8.97 -8.47
N ARG A 279 7.84 -8.41 -8.94
CA ARG A 279 8.03 -7.78 -10.26
C ARG A 279 6.98 -6.72 -10.58
N THR A 280 6.69 -5.86 -9.61
CA THR A 280 5.75 -4.75 -9.76
C THR A 280 6.44 -3.41 -9.57
N ALA A 281 5.94 -2.38 -10.25
CA ALA A 281 6.27 -0.99 -9.97
C ALA A 281 5.19 -0.38 -9.08
N LYS A 282 5.60 0.50 -8.16
CA LYS A 282 4.67 1.29 -7.34
C LYS A 282 4.17 2.47 -8.17
N VAL A 283 2.88 2.46 -8.50
CA VAL A 283 2.19 3.57 -9.14
C VAL A 283 1.38 4.33 -8.09
N ARG A 284 1.62 5.64 -7.98
CA ARG A 284 0.93 6.52 -7.04
C ARG A 284 -0.17 7.28 -7.76
N ILE A 285 -1.38 7.11 -7.31
CA ILE A 285 -2.57 7.81 -7.79
C ILE A 285 -2.97 8.82 -6.72
N GLU A 286 -2.96 10.10 -7.06
CA GLU A 286 -3.44 11.15 -6.17
C GLU A 286 -4.97 11.21 -6.23
N VAL A 287 -5.60 11.09 -5.05
CA VAL A 287 -7.05 11.07 -4.90
C VAL A 287 -7.45 12.10 -3.86
N LYS A 288 -8.44 12.92 -4.17
CA LYS A 288 -9.04 13.83 -3.19
C LYS A 288 -9.83 13.04 -2.16
N ASN A 289 -9.52 13.21 -0.89
CA ASN A 289 -10.22 12.53 0.18
C ASN A 289 -11.55 13.25 0.51
N PRO A 290 -12.70 12.58 0.36
CA PRO A 290 -13.98 13.14 0.77
C PRO A 290 -14.21 13.12 2.30
N GLY A 291 -13.19 12.73 3.10
CA GLY A 291 -13.27 12.56 4.55
C GLY A 291 -13.52 11.12 5.02
N SER A 292 -13.82 10.21 4.09
CA SER A 292 -14.09 8.80 4.39
C SER A 292 -12.88 7.87 4.16
N LEU A 293 -11.85 8.33 3.43
CA LEU A 293 -10.64 7.55 3.17
C LEU A 293 -9.77 7.51 4.43
N ARG A 294 -9.41 6.29 4.84
CA ARG A 294 -8.47 6.08 5.94
C ARG A 294 -7.21 5.41 5.41
N ILE A 295 -6.07 5.80 5.97
CA ILE A 295 -4.78 5.19 5.65
C ILE A 295 -4.85 3.68 5.94
N GLY A 296 -4.25 2.86 5.07
CA GLY A 296 -4.26 1.41 5.15
C GLY A 296 -5.48 0.73 4.50
N MET A 297 -6.49 1.47 4.02
CA MET A 297 -7.60 0.86 3.27
C MET A 297 -7.11 0.27 1.96
N PHE A 298 -7.65 -0.91 1.60
CA PHE A 298 -7.44 -1.53 0.29
C PHE A 298 -8.36 -0.89 -0.74
N ALA A 299 -7.79 -0.66 -1.91
CA ALA A 299 -8.47 -0.09 -3.05
C ALA A 299 -8.13 -0.84 -4.33
N THR A 300 -9.04 -0.80 -5.29
CA THR A 300 -8.81 -1.26 -6.66
C THR A 300 -8.84 -0.04 -7.57
N ALA A 301 -7.80 0.15 -8.34
CA ALA A 301 -7.73 1.19 -9.37
C ALA A 301 -7.94 0.57 -10.74
N ALA A 302 -8.83 1.17 -11.54
CA ALA A 302 -9.08 0.80 -12.91
C ALA A 302 -8.56 1.91 -13.83
N PHE A 303 -7.61 1.58 -14.68
CA PHE A 303 -7.11 2.46 -15.73
C PHE A 303 -7.81 2.14 -17.04
N GLU A 304 -8.24 3.16 -17.77
CA GLU A 304 -8.69 2.97 -19.12
C GLU A 304 -7.46 2.73 -20.03
N GLY A 305 -7.36 1.50 -20.54
CA GLY A 305 -6.28 1.12 -21.44
C GLY A 305 -6.36 1.90 -22.74
N ARG A 306 -5.20 2.31 -23.24
CA ARG A 306 -5.09 2.98 -24.55
C ARG A 306 -5.20 2.01 -25.71
N LYS A 307 -4.94 0.73 -25.44
CA LYS A 307 -5.04 -0.32 -26.44
C LYS A 307 -6.51 -0.70 -26.58
N LYS A 308 -7.06 -0.38 -27.70
CA LYS A 308 -8.39 -0.81 -28.09
C LYS A 308 -8.28 -2.21 -28.67
N GLU A 309 -9.06 -3.11 -28.14
CA GLU A 309 -9.15 -4.49 -28.60
C GLU A 309 -10.52 -4.70 -29.23
N MET A 310 -10.52 -5.41 -30.38
CA MET A 310 -11.76 -5.77 -31.03
C MET A 310 -12.35 -6.96 -30.30
N HIS A 311 -13.53 -6.76 -29.75
CA HIS A 311 -14.28 -7.74 -29.00
C HIS A 311 -15.54 -8.14 -29.76
N THR A 312 -16.09 -9.29 -29.41
CA THR A 312 -17.36 -9.79 -30.00
C THR A 312 -18.48 -9.58 -28.99
N SER A 313 -19.61 -9.04 -29.42
CA SER A 313 -20.78 -8.87 -28.56
C SER A 313 -21.95 -9.68 -29.08
N ILE A 314 -22.68 -10.28 -28.12
CA ILE A 314 -23.94 -11.01 -28.35
C ILE A 314 -24.97 -10.59 -27.29
N PRO A 315 -26.27 -10.83 -27.49
CA PRO A 315 -27.26 -10.64 -26.46
C PRO A 315 -26.97 -11.52 -25.23
N SER A 316 -27.16 -11.00 -24.03
CA SER A 316 -26.98 -11.77 -22.79
C SER A 316 -27.90 -13.01 -22.73
N THR A 317 -29.07 -12.97 -23.37
CA THR A 317 -30.01 -14.10 -23.52
C THR A 317 -29.46 -15.24 -24.39
N ALA A 318 -28.41 -15.00 -25.17
CA ALA A 318 -27.74 -16.01 -25.99
C ALA A 318 -26.71 -16.82 -25.19
N ILE A 319 -26.47 -16.48 -23.91
CA ILE A 319 -25.52 -17.18 -23.06
C ILE A 319 -26.29 -18.10 -22.10
N LEU A 320 -25.85 -19.33 -22.03
CA LEU A 320 -26.31 -20.32 -21.07
C LEU A 320 -25.23 -20.53 -20.01
N HIS A 321 -25.56 -20.20 -18.77
CA HIS A 321 -24.67 -20.48 -17.62
C HIS A 321 -24.97 -21.88 -17.08
N MET A 322 -24.01 -22.79 -17.22
CA MET A 322 -24.16 -24.16 -16.76
C MET A 322 -22.82 -24.73 -16.28
N HIS A 323 -22.82 -25.34 -15.07
CA HIS A 323 -21.64 -25.95 -14.44
C HIS A 323 -20.41 -25.00 -14.37
N ASP A 324 -20.63 -23.77 -13.89
CA ASP A 324 -19.62 -22.71 -13.77
C ASP A 324 -18.95 -22.30 -15.09
N ARG A 325 -19.61 -22.57 -16.23
CA ARG A 325 -19.14 -22.22 -17.57
C ARG A 325 -20.23 -21.56 -18.38
N ASP A 326 -19.83 -20.77 -19.33
CA ASP A 326 -20.69 -20.07 -20.26
C ASP A 326 -20.71 -20.77 -21.60
N TRP A 327 -21.92 -20.97 -22.13
CA TRP A 327 -22.13 -21.69 -23.38
C TRP A 327 -23.04 -20.89 -24.31
N VAL A 328 -22.81 -21.05 -25.60
CA VAL A 328 -23.68 -20.53 -26.66
C VAL A 328 -24.03 -21.65 -27.64
N TYR A 329 -25.16 -21.56 -28.29
CA TYR A 329 -25.53 -22.47 -29.33
C TYR A 329 -25.28 -21.81 -30.69
N VAL A 330 -24.53 -22.52 -31.57
CA VAL A 330 -24.16 -22.10 -32.92
C VAL A 330 -24.83 -23.05 -33.95
N PRO A 331 -25.45 -22.56 -35.01
CA PRO A 331 -26.05 -23.42 -36.01
C PRO A 331 -24.97 -24.29 -36.67
N ALA A 332 -25.34 -25.58 -36.92
CA ALA A 332 -24.52 -26.58 -37.54
C ALA A 332 -25.27 -27.24 -38.72
N PRO A 333 -24.61 -27.88 -39.69
CA PRO A 333 -25.26 -28.52 -40.83
C PRO A 333 -26.27 -29.60 -40.42
N GLY A 334 -27.40 -29.74 -41.11
CA GLY A 334 -28.40 -30.77 -40.89
C GLY A 334 -29.41 -30.45 -39.76
N ASN A 335 -29.87 -29.20 -39.67
CA ASN A 335 -30.79 -28.72 -38.65
C ASN A 335 -30.33 -28.98 -37.20
N LYS A 336 -29.03 -28.88 -37.01
CA LYS A 336 -28.41 -29.09 -35.70
C LYS A 336 -27.89 -27.78 -35.12
N PHE A 337 -27.88 -27.73 -33.80
CA PHE A 337 -27.19 -26.70 -33.03
C PHE A 337 -26.03 -27.32 -32.25
N ARG A 338 -24.88 -26.71 -32.32
CA ARG A 338 -23.68 -27.13 -31.57
C ARG A 338 -23.44 -26.17 -30.39
N ARG A 339 -23.24 -26.74 -29.23
CA ARG A 339 -22.86 -25.99 -28.02
C ARG A 339 -21.37 -25.65 -28.06
N VAL A 340 -21.03 -24.40 -27.85
CA VAL A 340 -19.67 -23.88 -27.85
C VAL A 340 -19.45 -23.18 -26.50
N GLU A 341 -18.34 -23.52 -25.84
CA GLU A 341 -17.91 -22.85 -24.63
C GLU A 341 -17.39 -21.46 -25.00
N VAL A 342 -17.79 -20.46 -24.21
CA VAL A 342 -17.38 -19.08 -24.39
C VAL A 342 -16.85 -18.51 -23.08
N ILE A 343 -15.94 -17.56 -23.17
CA ILE A 343 -15.52 -16.75 -22.01
C ILE A 343 -16.21 -15.41 -22.12
N SER A 344 -17.19 -15.18 -21.28
CA SER A 344 -17.89 -13.90 -21.20
C SER A 344 -17.03 -12.84 -20.51
N GLY A 345 -17.13 -11.59 -20.96
CA GLY A 345 -16.49 -10.43 -20.37
C GLY A 345 -17.48 -9.57 -19.59
N ASN A 346 -17.40 -8.26 -19.77
CA ASN A 346 -18.27 -7.31 -19.07
C ASN A 346 -19.66 -7.23 -19.73
N SER A 347 -20.69 -6.96 -18.91
CA SER A 347 -22.01 -6.61 -19.43
C SER A 347 -21.96 -5.26 -20.14
N LEU A 348 -22.58 -5.18 -21.32
CA LEU A 348 -22.65 -4.00 -22.18
C LEU A 348 -24.05 -3.37 -22.11
N PRO A 349 -24.22 -2.11 -22.51
CA PRO A 349 -25.52 -1.48 -22.66
C PRO A 349 -26.45 -2.27 -23.58
N ASN A 350 -27.76 -2.05 -23.44
CA ASN A 350 -28.81 -2.66 -24.26
C ASN A 350 -28.92 -4.20 -24.14
N GLY A 351 -28.53 -4.77 -23.00
CA GLY A 351 -28.62 -6.22 -22.77
C GLY A 351 -27.64 -7.04 -23.62
N MET A 352 -26.56 -6.43 -24.05
CA MET A 352 -25.48 -7.12 -24.75
C MET A 352 -24.40 -7.59 -23.76
N GLN A 353 -23.66 -8.62 -24.14
CA GLN A 353 -22.56 -9.19 -23.37
C GLN A 353 -21.30 -9.26 -24.22
N ASP A 354 -20.17 -8.85 -23.66
CA ASP A 354 -18.85 -9.02 -24.24
C ASP A 354 -18.43 -10.49 -24.23
N ILE A 355 -17.87 -10.98 -25.34
CA ILE A 355 -17.30 -12.33 -25.44
C ILE A 355 -15.83 -12.22 -25.81
N ARG A 356 -14.97 -12.67 -24.90
CA ARG A 356 -13.51 -12.63 -25.07
C ARG A 356 -12.97 -13.77 -25.92
N SER A 357 -13.62 -14.94 -25.86
CA SER A 357 -13.23 -16.10 -26.65
C SER A 357 -14.38 -17.09 -26.83
N GLY A 358 -14.26 -17.99 -27.84
CA GLY A 358 -15.21 -19.03 -28.14
C GLY A 358 -16.00 -18.79 -29.42
N ILE A 359 -16.36 -17.55 -29.74
CA ILE A 359 -17.01 -17.17 -30.98
C ILE A 359 -16.28 -16.01 -31.70
N LYS A 360 -16.43 -15.94 -33.00
CA LYS A 360 -15.83 -14.88 -33.82
C LYS A 360 -16.90 -13.87 -34.25
N PRO A 361 -16.51 -12.63 -34.56
CA PRO A 361 -17.39 -11.66 -35.17
C PRO A 361 -17.99 -12.23 -36.50
N GLY A 362 -19.27 -11.93 -36.73
CA GLY A 362 -19.99 -12.45 -37.89
C GLY A 362 -20.55 -13.85 -37.75
N GLN A 363 -20.21 -14.57 -36.70
CA GLN A 363 -20.75 -15.89 -36.43
C GLN A 363 -22.18 -15.78 -35.86
N GLN A 364 -23.05 -16.68 -36.31
CA GLN A 364 -24.45 -16.74 -35.84
C GLN A 364 -24.55 -17.54 -34.55
N VAL A 365 -25.32 -17.02 -33.58
CA VAL A 365 -25.65 -17.68 -32.31
C VAL A 365 -27.15 -17.64 -32.08
N VAL A 366 -27.68 -18.59 -31.33
CA VAL A 366 -29.10 -18.62 -30.95
C VAL A 366 -29.35 -17.46 -29.96
N LYS A 367 -30.35 -16.62 -30.26
CA LYS A 367 -30.64 -15.43 -29.45
C LYS A 367 -31.21 -15.77 -28.05
N ASN A 368 -31.97 -16.86 -27.94
CA ASN A 368 -32.54 -17.34 -26.66
C ASN A 368 -32.12 -18.79 -26.42
N THR A 369 -30.97 -18.93 -25.78
CA THR A 369 -30.33 -20.22 -25.52
C THR A 369 -31.09 -21.08 -24.54
N LEU A 370 -31.75 -20.44 -23.54
CA LEU A 370 -32.52 -21.16 -22.52
C LEU A 370 -33.76 -21.89 -23.12
N ALA A 371 -34.39 -21.27 -24.13
CA ALA A 371 -35.53 -21.91 -24.80
C ALA A 371 -35.11 -23.18 -25.55
N LEU A 372 -33.95 -23.16 -26.21
CA LEU A 372 -33.40 -24.32 -26.89
C LEU A 372 -32.94 -25.39 -25.89
N GLN A 373 -32.30 -24.99 -24.78
CA GLN A 373 -31.88 -25.95 -23.75
C GLN A 373 -33.06 -26.70 -23.14
N ASN A 374 -34.15 -26.00 -22.84
CA ASN A 374 -35.35 -26.64 -22.29
C ASN A 374 -35.99 -27.64 -23.27
N GLU A 375 -35.89 -27.46 -24.60
CA GLU A 375 -36.38 -28.44 -25.57
C GLU A 375 -35.46 -29.66 -25.57
N ILE A 376 -34.14 -29.46 -25.54
CA ILE A 376 -33.17 -30.53 -25.48
C ILE A 376 -33.31 -31.40 -24.20
N ASP A 377 -33.59 -30.77 -23.08
CA ASP A 377 -33.75 -31.48 -21.79
C ASP A 377 -35.07 -32.26 -21.68
N ASN A 378 -36.06 -31.97 -22.54
CA ASN A 378 -37.36 -32.63 -22.57
C ASN A 378 -37.45 -33.73 -23.63
N GLU A 379 -36.48 -33.89 -24.52
CA GLU A 379 -36.32 -35.02 -25.43
C GLU A 379 -35.55 -36.16 -24.80
#